data_d6f514a05b918bd1db4e2e3db51fe4c8
#
_entry.id   d6f514a05b918bd1db4e2e3db51fe4c8
#
_cell.length_a   1.000
_cell.length_b   1.000
_cell.length_c   1.000
_cell.angle_alpha   90.00
_cell.angle_beta   90.00
_cell.angle_gamma   90.00
#
_symmetry.space_group_name_H-M   'P 1'
#
loop_
_entity.id
_entity.type
_entity.pdbx_description
1 polymer ?
#
loop_
_entity_poly.entity_id
_entity_poly.type
_entity_poly.pdbx_seq_one_letter_code
_entity_poly.pdbx_strand_id
1 'polypeptide(L)'
;MRPMLGGTRMKVYTSYFYQIRFFTPNMIPISTALYDPKWYHANQDQSHWFIDKNGVINGLRAPVFAPGQVALGVSSCGPQCSQDPSMCAFLNAYKHQLSLLDIDDIMMRTENLCENVRGVLKYEEEPIAVFIVHEAPGNPCSERATIQNYFRSHGIECEEWKR
;
A
#
# COMPACT_ATOMS: atom_id res chain seq x y z
N MET A 1 -15.69 -17.64 7.32
CA MET A 1 -14.24 -17.75 7.15
C MET A 1 -13.93 -18.41 5.81
N ARG A 2 -13.06 -17.79 5.05
CA ARG A 2 -12.65 -18.39 3.79
C ARG A 2 -11.66 -19.51 4.07
N PRO A 3 -11.90 -20.75 3.60
CA PRO A 3 -10.93 -21.82 3.81
C PRO A 3 -9.66 -21.53 2.99
N MET A 4 -8.53 -21.71 3.66
CA MET A 4 -7.23 -21.53 3.02
C MET A 4 -6.74 -22.79 2.32
N LEU A 5 -7.61 -23.75 2.12
CA LEU A 5 -7.26 -25.06 1.55
C LEU A 5 -6.84 -24.93 0.10
N GLY A 6 -5.53 -24.97 -0.13
CA GLY A 6 -4.98 -24.96 -1.47
C GLY A 6 -5.30 -23.71 -2.29
N GLY A 7 -5.97 -22.75 -1.68
CA GLY A 7 -6.31 -21.50 -2.35
C GLY A 7 -5.13 -20.57 -2.41
N THR A 8 -4.96 -19.89 -3.54
CA THR A 8 -4.03 -18.78 -3.63
C THR A 8 -4.64 -17.58 -2.93
N ARG A 9 -3.85 -16.91 -2.11
CA ARG A 9 -4.24 -15.62 -1.54
C ARG A 9 -4.34 -14.60 -2.67
N MET A 10 -5.15 -13.55 -2.46
CA MET A 10 -5.24 -12.50 -3.44
C MET A 10 -3.86 -11.89 -3.69
N LYS A 11 -3.59 -11.60 -4.96
CA LYS A 11 -2.41 -10.85 -5.35
C LYS A 11 -2.60 -9.39 -4.98
N VAL A 12 -1.53 -8.75 -4.53
CA VAL A 12 -1.54 -7.31 -4.25
C VAL A 12 -0.51 -6.62 -5.13
N TYR A 13 -0.63 -5.32 -5.25
CA TYR A 13 0.29 -4.50 -6.04
C TYR A 13 0.76 -3.34 -5.20
N THR A 14 1.87 -2.75 -5.60
CA THR A 14 2.26 -1.42 -5.17
C THR A 14 2.14 -0.47 -6.35
N SER A 15 1.91 0.81 -6.07
CA SER A 15 1.93 1.85 -7.07
C SER A 15 2.16 3.19 -6.36
N TYR A 16 1.91 4.30 -7.03
CA TYR A 16 2.11 5.63 -6.46
C TYR A 16 0.97 6.54 -6.88
N PHE A 17 0.82 7.65 -6.18
CA PHE A 17 -0.39 8.50 -6.28
C PHE A 17 -0.70 8.94 -7.70
N TYR A 18 0.33 9.27 -8.49
CA TYR A 18 0.13 9.70 -9.87
C TYR A 18 -0.64 8.65 -10.69
N GLN A 19 -0.42 7.36 -10.44
CA GLN A 19 -1.00 6.28 -11.22
C GLN A 19 -2.49 6.06 -10.94
N ILE A 20 -3.00 6.55 -9.81
CA ILE A 20 -4.42 6.35 -9.45
C ILE A 20 -5.34 6.85 -10.56
N ARG A 21 -4.95 7.90 -11.27
CA ARG A 21 -5.74 8.45 -12.39
C ARG A 21 -5.99 7.45 -13.51
N PHE A 22 -5.20 6.38 -13.56
CA PHE A 22 -5.32 5.35 -14.59
C PHE A 22 -5.98 4.08 -14.08
N PHE A 23 -6.40 4.05 -12.81
CA PHE A 23 -7.00 2.87 -12.22
C PHE A 23 -8.39 2.63 -12.77
N THR A 24 -8.75 1.35 -12.92
CA THR A 24 -10.13 0.95 -13.16
C THR A 24 -10.87 0.90 -11.82
N PRO A 25 -12.23 0.91 -11.83
CA PRO A 25 -12.98 0.93 -10.56
C PRO A 25 -12.71 -0.24 -9.61
N ASN A 26 -12.30 -1.39 -10.13
CA ASN A 26 -11.97 -2.54 -9.28
C ASN A 26 -10.55 -2.48 -8.70
N MET A 27 -9.74 -1.53 -9.12
CA MET A 27 -8.44 -1.29 -8.52
C MET A 27 -8.60 -0.35 -7.34
N ILE A 28 -8.26 -0.83 -6.17
CA ILE A 28 -8.54 -0.15 -4.91
C ILE A 28 -7.25 0.40 -4.35
N PRO A 29 -7.01 1.72 -4.43
CA PRO A 29 -5.81 2.31 -3.86
C PRO A 29 -5.91 2.36 -2.34
N ILE A 30 -4.85 1.92 -1.68
CA ILE A 30 -4.73 1.93 -0.22
C ILE A 30 -3.43 2.63 0.12
N SER A 31 -3.50 3.83 0.67
CA SER A 31 -2.31 4.60 0.97
C SER A 31 -1.52 3.99 2.11
N THR A 32 -0.21 3.92 1.93
CA THR A 32 0.75 3.56 2.97
C THR A 32 1.55 4.77 3.43
N ALA A 33 1.28 5.94 2.88
CA ALA A 33 2.03 7.15 3.19
C ALA A 33 1.66 7.72 4.56
N LEU A 34 2.61 8.39 5.18
CA LEU A 34 2.33 9.11 6.42
C LEU A 34 1.42 10.31 6.17
N TYR A 35 1.65 11.01 5.06
CA TYR A 35 0.85 12.15 4.62
C TYR A 35 0.42 11.94 3.18
N ASP A 36 -0.88 12.01 2.94
CA ASP A 36 -1.43 11.84 1.60
C ASP A 36 -1.58 13.19 0.90
N PRO A 37 -1.60 13.20 -0.45
CA PRO A 37 -2.00 14.41 -1.17
C PRO A 37 -3.42 14.83 -0.78
N LYS A 38 -3.67 16.13 -0.74
CA LYS A 38 -4.98 16.66 -0.33
C LYS A 38 -6.11 16.12 -1.20
N TRP A 39 -5.87 15.96 -2.49
CA TRP A 39 -6.92 15.48 -3.40
C TRP A 39 -7.34 14.05 -3.13
N TYR A 40 -6.51 13.30 -2.39
CA TYR A 40 -6.82 11.91 -2.06
C TYR A 40 -7.91 11.79 -0.98
N HIS A 41 -8.24 12.86 -0.31
CA HIS A 41 -9.26 12.88 0.74
C HIS A 41 -10.37 13.87 0.42
N ALA A 42 -11.61 13.42 0.48
CA ALA A 42 -12.76 14.29 0.33
C ALA A 42 -12.81 15.28 1.51
N ASN A 43 -12.97 16.56 1.20
CA ASN A 43 -13.10 17.61 2.22
C ASN A 43 -11.99 17.58 3.28
N GLN A 44 -10.83 17.01 2.94
CA GLN A 44 -9.68 16.89 3.84
C GLN A 44 -9.95 16.01 5.07
N ASP A 45 -11.04 15.25 5.07
CA ASP A 45 -11.34 14.30 6.13
C ASP A 45 -10.69 12.96 5.80
N GLN A 46 -9.72 12.55 6.60
CA GLN A 46 -8.94 11.34 6.38
C GLN A 46 -9.64 10.07 6.84
N SER A 47 -10.82 10.18 7.42
CA SER A 47 -11.55 9.02 7.91
C SER A 47 -12.51 8.44 6.88
N HIS A 48 -12.76 9.13 5.79
CA HIS A 48 -13.76 8.72 4.81
C HIS A 48 -13.14 8.55 3.42
N TRP A 49 -13.58 7.50 2.73
CA TRP A 49 -13.23 7.32 1.33
C TRP A 49 -14.35 7.87 0.44
N PHE A 50 -14.03 8.14 -0.80
CA PHE A 50 -14.99 8.66 -1.76
C PHE A 50 -14.66 8.13 -3.17
N ILE A 51 -15.63 8.28 -4.08
CA ILE A 51 -15.47 7.88 -5.47
C ILE A 51 -15.23 9.14 -6.30
N ASP A 52 -14.17 9.13 -7.11
CA ASP A 52 -13.90 10.27 -7.98
C ASP A 52 -14.78 10.23 -9.24
N LYS A 53 -14.59 11.22 -10.12
CA LYS A 53 -15.38 11.33 -11.34
C LYS A 53 -15.20 10.15 -12.31
N ASN A 54 -14.13 9.38 -12.14
CA ASN A 54 -13.84 8.22 -13.00
C ASN A 54 -14.32 6.91 -12.35
N GLY A 55 -14.99 6.98 -11.21
CA GLY A 55 -15.48 5.81 -10.51
C GLY A 55 -14.42 5.12 -9.66
N VAL A 56 -13.28 5.75 -9.44
CA VAL A 56 -12.18 5.17 -8.67
C VAL A 56 -12.26 5.60 -7.22
N ILE A 57 -11.96 4.67 -6.33
CA ILE A 57 -11.92 4.92 -4.89
C ILE A 57 -10.71 5.79 -4.54
N ASN A 58 -10.90 6.70 -3.62
CA ASN A 58 -9.86 7.51 -3.01
C ASN A 58 -10.09 7.59 -1.51
N GLY A 59 -9.04 7.80 -0.74
CA GLY A 59 -9.15 8.05 0.69
C GLY A 59 -8.85 6.87 1.60
N LEU A 60 -8.73 5.66 1.07
CA LEU A 60 -8.42 4.49 1.89
C LEU A 60 -6.95 4.50 2.33
N ARG A 61 -6.72 4.06 3.55
CA ARG A 61 -5.38 4.05 4.14
C ARG A 61 -5.12 2.75 4.89
N ALA A 62 -3.86 2.35 4.93
CA ALA A 62 -3.37 1.27 5.78
C ALA A 62 -2.31 1.84 6.74
N PRO A 63 -2.73 2.41 7.88
CA PRO A 63 -1.79 3.09 8.79
C PRO A 63 -0.67 2.21 9.30
N VAL A 64 -0.87 0.90 9.36
CA VAL A 64 0.17 -0.03 9.82
C VAL A 64 1.37 -0.06 8.87
N PHE A 65 1.19 0.35 7.62
CA PHE A 65 2.28 0.45 6.65
C PHE A 65 2.90 1.85 6.59
N ALA A 66 2.35 2.83 7.28
CA ALA A 66 2.98 4.15 7.33
C ALA A 66 4.22 4.08 8.24
N PRO A 67 5.31 4.79 7.89
CA PRO A 67 6.50 4.78 8.75
C PRO A 67 6.15 5.25 10.16
N GLY A 68 6.52 4.44 11.15
CA GLY A 68 6.30 4.75 12.56
C GLY A 68 7.41 5.61 13.14
N GLN A 69 7.30 5.91 14.44
CA GLN A 69 8.24 6.82 15.10
C GLN A 69 9.68 6.33 15.06
N VAL A 70 9.91 5.02 15.15
CA VAL A 70 11.27 4.48 15.11
C VAL A 70 11.90 4.75 13.75
N ALA A 71 11.17 4.45 12.67
CA ALA A 71 11.66 4.70 11.32
C ALA A 71 11.87 6.19 11.06
N LEU A 72 10.93 7.03 11.53
CA LEU A 72 11.03 8.48 11.36
C LEU A 72 12.12 9.11 12.21
N GLY A 73 12.52 8.43 13.31
CA GLY A 73 13.54 8.93 14.21
C GLY A 73 14.95 8.75 13.69
N VAL A 74 15.15 7.98 12.60
CA VAL A 74 16.46 7.80 12.02
C VAL A 74 16.57 8.61 10.74
N SER A 75 17.68 9.31 10.58
CA SER A 75 17.93 10.11 9.39
C SER A 75 18.03 9.19 8.18
N SER A 76 17.21 9.44 7.18
CA SER A 76 17.14 8.57 6.02
C SER A 76 18.09 8.99 4.93
N CYS A 77 17.86 10.11 4.30
CA CYS A 77 18.61 10.52 3.13
C CYS A 77 19.25 11.87 3.36
N GLY A 78 20.55 11.92 3.20
CA GLY A 78 21.32 13.16 3.23
C GLY A 78 22.39 13.09 2.16
N PRO A 79 23.27 14.09 2.13
CA PRO A 79 24.37 14.09 1.17
C PRO A 79 25.26 12.86 1.22
N GLN A 80 25.25 12.15 2.35
CA GLN A 80 26.06 10.96 2.56
C GLN A 80 25.33 9.66 2.26
N CYS A 81 24.11 9.74 1.73
CA CYS A 81 23.34 8.55 1.39
C CYS A 81 24.07 7.75 0.32
N SER A 82 24.33 6.47 0.64
CA SER A 82 25.01 5.55 -0.30
C SER A 82 24.12 5.13 -1.45
N GLN A 83 22.84 5.41 -1.36
CA GLN A 83 21.79 4.94 -2.27
C GLN A 83 21.71 3.41 -2.33
N ASP A 84 22.28 2.74 -1.33
CA ASP A 84 22.15 1.30 -1.15
C ASP A 84 21.05 1.05 -0.11
N PRO A 85 19.90 0.48 -0.49
CA PRO A 85 18.80 0.25 0.45
C PRO A 85 19.20 -0.59 1.65
N SER A 86 20.13 -1.53 1.48
CA SER A 86 20.58 -2.38 2.60
C SER A 86 21.31 -1.60 3.67
N MET A 87 21.88 -0.45 3.32
CA MET A 87 22.62 0.41 4.25
C MET A 87 21.79 1.57 4.78
N CYS A 88 20.52 1.67 4.37
CA CYS A 88 19.66 2.76 4.77
C CYS A 88 19.07 2.50 6.17
N ALA A 89 19.43 3.33 7.15
CA ALA A 89 18.91 3.19 8.50
C ALA A 89 17.39 3.30 8.56
N PHE A 90 16.82 4.22 7.78
CA PHE A 90 15.38 4.40 7.71
C PHE A 90 14.70 3.12 7.20
N LEU A 91 15.17 2.57 6.08
CA LEU A 91 14.56 1.38 5.50
C LEU A 91 14.76 0.15 6.38
N ASN A 92 15.88 0.03 7.06
CA ASN A 92 16.08 -1.07 8.00
C ASN A 92 15.12 -0.98 9.18
N ALA A 93 14.88 0.21 9.71
CA ALA A 93 13.91 0.42 10.78
C ALA A 93 12.48 0.14 10.27
N TYR A 94 12.16 0.56 9.06
CA TYR A 94 10.85 0.32 8.46
C TYR A 94 10.64 -1.18 8.20
N LYS A 95 11.67 -1.86 7.70
CA LYS A 95 11.61 -3.31 7.50
C LYS A 95 11.33 -4.02 8.83
N HIS A 96 11.98 -3.59 9.90
CA HIS A 96 11.71 -4.15 11.22
C HIS A 96 10.26 -3.90 11.64
N GLN A 97 9.75 -2.68 11.41
CA GLN A 97 8.35 -2.36 11.69
C GLN A 97 7.41 -3.34 11.00
N LEU A 98 7.62 -3.60 9.69
CA LEU A 98 6.76 -4.52 8.95
C LEU A 98 6.91 -5.95 9.45
N SER A 99 8.09 -6.34 9.93
CA SER A 99 8.32 -7.71 10.43
C SER A 99 7.47 -8.04 11.65
N LEU A 100 6.95 -7.04 12.36
CA LEU A 100 6.10 -7.23 13.52
C LEU A 100 4.62 -7.39 13.16
N LEU A 101 4.27 -7.23 11.88
CA LEU A 101 2.89 -7.38 11.42
C LEU A 101 2.57 -8.84 11.14
N ASP A 102 1.34 -9.24 11.48
CA ASP A 102 0.84 -10.57 11.17
C ASP A 102 0.27 -10.57 9.76
N ILE A 103 0.89 -11.34 8.86
CA ILE A 103 0.47 -11.38 7.46
C ILE A 103 -0.96 -11.89 7.30
N ASP A 104 -1.40 -12.84 8.13
CA ASP A 104 -2.76 -13.35 8.03
C ASP A 104 -3.77 -12.29 8.39
N ASP A 105 -3.48 -11.49 9.42
CA ASP A 105 -4.32 -10.35 9.80
C ASP A 105 -4.35 -9.29 8.70
N ILE A 106 -3.18 -8.97 8.14
CA ILE A 106 -3.07 -8.00 7.05
C ILE A 106 -3.91 -8.43 5.84
N MET A 107 -3.80 -9.70 5.45
CA MET A 107 -4.53 -10.19 4.28
C MET A 107 -6.02 -10.26 4.55
N MET A 108 -6.43 -10.67 5.74
CA MET A 108 -7.84 -10.70 6.11
C MET A 108 -8.44 -9.28 6.06
N ARG A 109 -7.75 -8.30 6.63
CA ARG A 109 -8.23 -6.91 6.62
C ARG A 109 -8.28 -6.35 5.21
N THR A 110 -7.28 -6.66 4.39
CA THR A 110 -7.23 -6.19 3.01
C THR A 110 -8.38 -6.79 2.19
N GLU A 111 -8.60 -8.10 2.32
CA GLU A 111 -9.70 -8.76 1.63
C GLU A 111 -11.06 -8.22 2.07
N ASN A 112 -11.25 -8.02 3.38
CA ASN A 112 -12.50 -7.48 3.91
C ASN A 112 -12.74 -6.06 3.42
N LEU A 113 -11.71 -5.24 3.38
CA LEU A 113 -11.81 -3.88 2.86
C LEU A 113 -12.23 -3.89 1.39
N CYS A 114 -11.58 -4.72 0.59
CA CYS A 114 -11.87 -4.82 -0.83
C CYS A 114 -13.29 -5.34 -1.09
N GLU A 115 -13.73 -6.36 -0.34
CA GLU A 115 -15.09 -6.88 -0.48
C GLU A 115 -16.14 -5.87 0.00
N ASN A 116 -15.84 -5.09 1.03
CA ASN A 116 -16.73 -4.04 1.48
C ASN A 116 -16.91 -2.99 0.39
N VAL A 117 -15.83 -2.54 -0.22
CA VAL A 117 -15.88 -1.58 -1.32
C VAL A 117 -16.66 -2.15 -2.49
N ARG A 118 -16.40 -3.40 -2.85
CA ARG A 118 -17.11 -4.07 -3.93
C ARG A 118 -18.60 -4.12 -3.66
N GLY A 119 -18.98 -4.44 -2.44
CA GLY A 119 -20.40 -4.51 -2.06
C GLY A 119 -21.10 -3.15 -2.13
N VAL A 120 -20.42 -2.09 -1.74
CA VAL A 120 -20.97 -0.73 -1.79
C VAL A 120 -21.11 -0.26 -3.23
N LEU A 121 -20.10 -0.50 -4.07
CA LEU A 121 -20.08 -0.03 -5.46
C LEU A 121 -20.75 -0.98 -6.43
N LYS A 122 -20.98 -2.23 -6.01
CA LYS A 122 -21.73 -3.23 -6.78
C LYS A 122 -21.13 -3.54 -8.17
N TYR A 123 -19.78 -3.60 -8.24
CA TYR A 123 -19.16 -4.07 -9.46
C TYR A 123 -18.89 -5.59 -9.37
N GLU A 124 -18.80 -6.24 -10.51
CA GLU A 124 -18.67 -7.70 -10.59
C GLU A 124 -17.22 -8.17 -10.61
N GLU A 125 -16.30 -7.33 -11.09
CA GLU A 125 -14.90 -7.68 -11.24
C GLU A 125 -14.26 -7.95 -9.88
N GLU A 126 -13.29 -8.87 -9.84
CA GLU A 126 -12.52 -9.11 -8.63
C GLU A 126 -11.76 -7.86 -8.22
N PRO A 127 -11.84 -7.47 -6.95
CA PRO A 127 -11.09 -6.30 -6.50
C PRO A 127 -9.59 -6.57 -6.49
N ILE A 128 -8.83 -5.53 -6.79
CA ILE A 128 -7.37 -5.55 -6.81
C ILE A 128 -6.89 -4.54 -5.79
N ALA A 129 -6.18 -5.00 -4.76
CA ALA A 129 -5.60 -4.12 -3.75
C ALA A 129 -4.28 -3.55 -4.27
N VAL A 130 -4.15 -2.22 -4.23
CA VAL A 130 -2.94 -1.54 -4.69
C VAL A 130 -2.45 -0.63 -3.55
N PHE A 131 -1.32 -0.99 -2.97
CA PHE A 131 -0.71 -0.20 -1.89
C PHE A 131 0.08 0.95 -2.50
N ILE A 132 -0.23 2.15 -2.05
CA ILE A 132 0.24 3.38 -2.69
C ILE A 132 1.35 4.02 -1.86
N VAL A 133 2.46 4.32 -2.51
CA VAL A 133 3.58 5.08 -1.93
C VAL A 133 3.68 6.43 -2.63
N HIS A 134 4.50 7.34 -2.09
CA HIS A 134 4.67 8.67 -2.67
C HIS A 134 5.51 8.66 -3.95
N GLU A 135 6.63 7.94 -3.91
CA GLU A 135 7.65 8.06 -4.94
C GLU A 135 7.34 7.18 -6.14
N ALA A 136 7.64 7.70 -7.33
CA ALA A 136 7.66 6.90 -8.54
C ALA A 136 8.77 5.84 -8.45
N PRO A 137 8.68 4.74 -9.23
CA PRO A 137 9.77 3.76 -9.30
C PRO A 137 11.07 4.41 -9.75
N GLY A 138 12.18 3.86 -9.27
CA GLY A 138 13.51 4.37 -9.56
C GLY A 138 14.23 4.96 -8.37
N ASN A 139 13.51 5.27 -7.29
CA ASN A 139 14.15 5.65 -6.04
C ASN A 139 14.47 4.39 -5.24
N PRO A 140 15.76 4.02 -5.08
CA PRO A 140 16.11 2.78 -4.37
C PRO A 140 15.78 2.84 -2.88
N CYS A 141 15.57 4.02 -2.33
CA CYS A 141 15.29 4.21 -0.90
C CYS A 141 13.81 4.43 -0.62
N SER A 142 12.93 4.10 -1.57
CA SER A 142 11.49 4.13 -1.35
C SER A 142 11.05 2.94 -0.51
N GLU A 143 10.01 3.13 0.29
CA GLU A 143 9.36 2.06 1.05
C GLU A 143 8.75 0.98 0.16
N ARG A 144 8.57 1.26 -1.13
CA ARG A 144 7.97 0.34 -2.09
C ARG A 144 8.61 -1.05 -2.03
N ALA A 145 9.93 -1.12 -2.15
CA ALA A 145 10.63 -2.40 -2.17
C ALA A 145 10.45 -3.15 -0.85
N THR A 146 10.43 -2.44 0.26
CA THR A 146 10.25 -3.06 1.57
C THR A 146 8.85 -3.65 1.69
N ILE A 147 7.83 -2.95 1.22
CA ILE A 147 6.45 -3.45 1.19
C ILE A 147 6.35 -4.68 0.29
N GLN A 148 6.90 -4.60 -0.92
CA GLN A 148 6.88 -5.73 -1.84
C GLN A 148 7.55 -6.96 -1.23
N ASN A 149 8.71 -6.77 -0.63
CA ASN A 149 9.45 -7.88 -0.02
C ASN A 149 8.73 -8.45 1.19
N TYR A 150 8.02 -7.61 1.95
CA TYR A 150 7.20 -8.10 3.05
C TYR A 150 6.17 -9.11 2.55
N PHE A 151 5.40 -8.75 1.53
CA PHE A 151 4.39 -9.66 0.98
C PHE A 151 5.03 -10.91 0.37
N ARG A 152 6.08 -10.72 -0.43
CA ARG A 152 6.77 -11.84 -1.11
C ARG A 152 7.38 -12.82 -0.11
N SER A 153 7.92 -12.34 0.98
CA SER A 153 8.49 -13.22 2.01
C SER A 153 7.46 -14.11 2.67
N HIS A 154 6.19 -13.75 2.57
CA HIS A 154 5.07 -14.53 3.08
C HIS A 154 4.32 -15.28 1.97
N GLY A 155 4.92 -15.40 0.79
CA GLY A 155 4.34 -16.17 -0.31
C GLY A 155 3.22 -15.46 -1.07
N ILE A 156 3.11 -14.15 -0.90
CA ILE A 156 2.08 -13.36 -1.59
C ILE A 156 2.72 -12.60 -2.74
N GLU A 157 2.17 -12.75 -3.94
CA GLU A 157 2.65 -11.99 -5.08
C GLU A 157 2.40 -10.50 -4.89
N CYS A 158 3.41 -9.70 -5.13
CA CYS A 158 3.31 -8.25 -5.05
C CYS A 158 4.24 -7.64 -6.10
N GLU A 159 3.67 -6.98 -7.06
CA GLU A 159 4.39 -6.34 -8.15
C GLU A 159 4.03 -4.87 -8.21
N GLU A 160 4.87 -4.10 -8.90
CA GLU A 160 4.58 -2.71 -9.17
C GLU A 160 3.55 -2.62 -10.30
N TRP A 161 2.49 -1.85 -10.08
CA TRP A 161 1.53 -1.53 -11.12
C TRP A 161 1.81 -0.14 -11.65
N LYS A 162 1.94 -0.03 -12.94
CA LYS A 162 2.00 1.27 -13.61
C LYS A 162 1.42 1.13 -15.02
N ARG A 163 0.85 2.21 -15.48
CA ARG A 163 0.38 2.28 -16.85
C ARG A 163 1.55 2.26 -17.84
#